data_866b35d9c91fdb08c95a5255145c302e
#
_entry.id   866b35d9c91fdb08c95a5255145c302e
#
_cell.length_a   1.000
_cell.length_b   1.000
_cell.length_c   1.000
_cell.angle_alpha   90.00
_cell.angle_beta   90.00
_cell.angle_gamma   90.00
#
_symmetry.space_group_name_H-M   'P 1'
#
loop_
_entity.id
_entity.type
_entity.pdbx_description
1 polymer ?
#
loop_
_entity_poly.entity_id
_entity_poly.type
_entity_poly.pdbx_seq_one_letter_code
_entity_poly.pdbx_strand_id
1 'polypeptide(L)'
;DELISNLLMYGKTAEHSVLATLAELEDARKRGMPLRAAERKRAYRAVRELLELATEYGFNDNLWQNYLSFLLMMDENPFTLTAEKVGAGEGSVNRFVERDFHIFRALFRYDFGALERALGTDCFSVLTDYRALPKPAVRCYRAVSEKVRALSLSLAAAESDEAFFRTMSEFYRAYGVGKFGLNAAFRLEDDEKKGVLLKPIRNMDAVKFSDLIGYESQKEELRKNTEAFLRGQRANNVLLYGDSGTGKSTSIKAVVNEYYKDGLRMIEIYKYQFRWLSEVLAEIKNRNYRFIIYMDDLSFEENESE
;
A
#
# COMPACT_ATOMS: atom_id res chain seq x y z
N ASP A 1 12.01 3.10 -23.61
CA ASP A 1 13.07 3.08 -22.58
C ASP A 1 13.46 4.49 -22.14
N GLU A 2 13.47 5.42 -23.08
CA GLU A 2 13.84 6.82 -22.83
C GLU A 2 12.96 7.49 -21.74
N LEU A 3 11.69 7.14 -21.62
CA LEU A 3 10.77 7.66 -20.58
C LEU A 3 11.11 7.12 -19.19
N ILE A 4 11.38 5.84 -19.07
CA ILE A 4 11.67 5.19 -17.76
C ILE A 4 13.10 5.45 -17.32
N SER A 5 14.07 5.48 -18.25
CA SER A 5 15.47 5.79 -17.93
C SER A 5 15.67 7.21 -17.39
N ASN A 6 14.68 8.08 -17.56
CA ASN A 6 14.67 9.42 -17.00
C ASN A 6 14.05 9.52 -15.59
N LEU A 7 13.44 8.44 -15.08
CA LEU A 7 12.96 8.38 -13.69
C LEU A 7 14.14 8.22 -12.73
N LEU A 8 14.25 9.13 -11.79
CA LEU A 8 15.34 9.12 -10.81
C LEU A 8 14.90 8.52 -9.47
N MET A 9 13.81 9.00 -8.92
CA MET A 9 13.32 8.56 -7.61
C MET A 9 12.53 7.25 -7.71
N TYR A 10 11.73 7.09 -8.78
CA TYR A 10 10.88 5.91 -9.01
C TYR A 10 11.48 4.91 -10.01
N GLY A 11 12.73 5.12 -10.46
CA GLY A 11 13.39 4.29 -11.47
C GLY A 11 13.47 2.82 -11.07
N LYS A 12 13.88 2.54 -9.84
CA LYS A 12 14.03 1.16 -9.33
C LYS A 12 12.73 0.35 -9.40
N THR A 13 11.61 0.95 -9.02
CA THR A 13 10.30 0.29 -9.07
C THR A 13 9.80 0.18 -10.52
N ALA A 14 10.07 1.18 -11.35
CA ALA A 14 9.68 1.16 -12.75
C ALA A 14 10.43 0.09 -13.56
N GLU A 15 11.73 -0.11 -13.34
CA GLU A 15 12.58 -1.09 -14.05
C GLU A 15 12.07 -2.53 -13.99
N HIS A 16 11.42 -2.91 -12.90
CA HIS A 16 10.92 -4.29 -12.68
C HIS A 16 9.39 -4.37 -12.74
N SER A 17 8.77 -3.54 -13.55
CA SER A 17 7.32 -3.39 -13.61
C SER A 17 6.75 -3.54 -15.01
N VAL A 18 5.43 -3.62 -15.10
CA VAL A 18 4.70 -3.55 -16.38
C VAL A 18 5.08 -2.31 -17.17
N LEU A 19 5.40 -1.20 -16.49
CA LEU A 19 5.81 0.05 -17.10
C LEU A 19 7.10 -0.11 -17.94
N ALA A 20 8.08 -0.91 -17.49
CA ALA A 20 9.28 -1.21 -18.27
C ALA A 20 8.95 -1.92 -19.58
N THR A 21 8.11 -2.94 -19.52
CA THR A 21 7.68 -3.68 -20.71
C THR A 21 6.98 -2.76 -21.74
N LEU A 22 6.10 -1.89 -21.25
CA LEU A 22 5.38 -0.95 -22.13
C LEU A 22 6.32 0.10 -22.72
N ALA A 23 7.27 0.61 -21.96
CA ALA A 23 8.25 1.57 -22.46
C ALA A 23 9.16 0.97 -23.53
N GLU A 24 9.62 -0.26 -23.37
CA GLU A 24 10.40 -0.97 -24.39
C GLU A 24 9.60 -1.20 -25.68
N LEU A 25 8.33 -1.56 -25.58
CA LEU A 25 7.46 -1.77 -26.73
C LEU A 25 7.21 -0.43 -27.49
N GLU A 26 6.96 0.63 -26.75
CA GLU A 26 6.75 1.96 -27.31
C GLU A 26 8.04 2.51 -27.98
N ASP A 27 9.18 2.25 -27.38
CA ASP A 27 10.48 2.63 -27.92
C ASP A 27 10.79 1.89 -29.23
N ALA A 28 10.53 0.58 -29.26
CA ALA A 28 10.66 -0.21 -30.49
C ALA A 28 9.73 0.32 -31.60
N ARG A 29 8.47 0.66 -31.23
CA ARG A 29 7.52 1.27 -32.17
C ARG A 29 8.03 2.60 -32.73
N LYS A 30 8.51 3.51 -31.87
CA LYS A 30 9.04 4.84 -32.27
C LYS A 30 10.25 4.74 -33.19
N ARG A 31 11.09 3.72 -32.98
CA ARG A 31 12.24 3.43 -33.85
C ARG A 31 11.87 2.73 -35.16
N GLY A 32 10.57 2.54 -35.41
CA GLY A 32 10.09 1.84 -36.61
C GLY A 32 10.39 0.34 -36.64
N MET A 33 10.71 -0.24 -35.51
CA MET A 33 10.94 -1.70 -35.42
C MET A 33 9.61 -2.44 -35.55
N PRO A 34 9.55 -3.54 -36.33
CA PRO A 34 8.32 -4.29 -36.48
C PRO A 34 7.96 -5.00 -35.15
N LEU A 35 6.76 -4.73 -34.62
CA LEU A 35 6.22 -5.41 -33.46
C LEU A 35 5.54 -6.71 -33.92
N ARG A 36 6.20 -7.84 -33.71
CA ARG A 36 5.78 -9.18 -34.17
C ARG A 36 5.08 -9.95 -33.03
N ALA A 37 4.91 -11.24 -33.24
CA ALA A 37 4.26 -12.13 -32.26
C ALA A 37 4.95 -12.18 -30.90
N ALA A 38 6.28 -12.00 -30.85
CA ALA A 38 7.04 -11.98 -29.60
C ALA A 38 6.70 -10.74 -28.76
N GLU A 39 6.66 -9.56 -29.38
CA GLU A 39 6.32 -8.28 -28.74
C GLU A 39 4.84 -8.30 -28.28
N ARG A 40 3.94 -8.84 -29.09
CA ARG A 40 2.54 -9.03 -28.72
C ARG A 40 2.39 -9.95 -27.51
N LYS A 41 3.17 -11.04 -27.45
CA LYS A 41 3.17 -11.95 -26.27
C LYS A 41 3.65 -11.23 -25.01
N ARG A 42 4.63 -10.31 -25.12
CA ARG A 42 5.11 -9.47 -24.02
C ARG A 42 4.01 -8.51 -23.55
N ALA A 43 3.31 -7.85 -24.50
CA ALA A 43 2.17 -6.99 -24.20
C ALA A 43 1.06 -7.75 -23.45
N TYR A 44 0.69 -8.96 -23.90
CA TYR A 44 -0.32 -9.78 -23.22
C TYR A 44 0.12 -10.22 -21.81
N ARG A 45 1.42 -10.45 -21.59
CA ARG A 45 1.93 -10.72 -20.25
C ARG A 45 1.77 -9.50 -19.34
N ALA A 46 2.11 -8.31 -19.83
CA ALA A 46 1.94 -7.06 -19.09
C ALA A 46 0.46 -6.80 -18.74
N VAL A 47 -0.45 -7.01 -19.69
CA VAL A 47 -1.90 -6.92 -19.45
C VAL A 47 -2.35 -7.93 -18.38
N ARG A 48 -1.87 -9.17 -18.47
CA ARG A 48 -2.19 -10.20 -17.49
C ARG A 48 -1.76 -9.82 -16.07
N GLU A 49 -0.55 -9.27 -15.91
CA GLU A 49 -0.06 -8.79 -14.61
C GLU A 49 -0.95 -7.68 -14.05
N LEU A 50 -1.42 -6.75 -14.88
CA LEU A 50 -2.39 -5.73 -14.47
C LEU A 50 -3.73 -6.33 -14.03
N LEU A 51 -4.22 -7.35 -14.72
CA LEU A 51 -5.45 -8.05 -14.35
C LEU A 51 -5.30 -8.88 -13.07
N GLU A 52 -4.12 -9.45 -12.83
CA GLU A 52 -3.80 -10.15 -11.57
C GLU A 52 -3.81 -9.16 -10.40
N LEU A 53 -3.17 -7.99 -10.54
CA LEU A 53 -3.23 -6.91 -9.54
C LEU A 53 -4.67 -6.40 -9.33
N ALA A 54 -5.41 -6.17 -10.41
CA ALA A 54 -6.81 -5.75 -10.32
C ALA A 54 -7.68 -6.79 -9.60
N THR A 55 -7.36 -8.08 -9.79
CA THR A 55 -8.06 -9.18 -9.12
C THR A 55 -7.70 -9.25 -7.64
N GLU A 56 -6.43 -9.06 -7.29
CA GLU A 56 -5.95 -9.10 -5.91
C GLU A 56 -6.47 -7.91 -5.09
N TYR A 57 -6.33 -6.71 -5.62
CA TYR A 57 -6.67 -5.46 -4.91
C TYR A 57 -8.10 -4.97 -5.17
N GLY A 58 -8.81 -5.53 -6.14
CA GLY A 58 -10.17 -5.11 -6.49
C GLY A 58 -10.21 -3.79 -7.27
N PHE A 59 -9.22 -3.55 -8.13
CA PHE A 59 -9.21 -2.35 -8.99
C PHE A 59 -10.30 -2.41 -10.05
N ASN A 60 -10.80 -1.26 -10.45
CA ASN A 60 -11.89 -1.09 -11.41
C ASN A 60 -11.73 0.22 -12.21
N ASP A 61 -12.54 0.41 -13.21
CA ASP A 61 -12.55 1.60 -14.06
C ASP A 61 -11.25 1.70 -14.90
N ASN A 62 -10.41 2.69 -14.73
CA ASN A 62 -9.17 2.83 -15.46
C ASN A 62 -8.02 2.07 -14.76
N LEU A 63 -7.78 0.82 -15.16
CA LEU A 63 -6.74 -0.02 -14.55
C LEU A 63 -5.33 0.50 -14.76
N TRP A 64 -5.07 1.18 -15.89
CA TRP A 64 -3.78 1.79 -16.14
C TRP A 64 -3.46 2.89 -15.11
N GLN A 65 -4.39 3.81 -14.90
CA GLN A 65 -4.24 4.88 -13.91
C GLN A 65 -4.21 4.34 -12.48
N ASN A 66 -5.01 3.32 -12.16
CA ASN A 66 -4.96 2.63 -10.87
C ASN A 66 -3.59 1.99 -10.63
N TYR A 67 -3.02 1.36 -11.64
CA TYR A 67 -1.69 0.76 -11.58
C TYR A 67 -0.60 1.80 -11.34
N LEU A 68 -0.59 2.92 -12.08
CA LEU A 68 0.36 4.00 -11.86
C LEU A 68 0.23 4.59 -10.45
N SER A 69 -0.99 4.79 -9.98
CA SER A 69 -1.25 5.24 -8.60
C SER A 69 -0.71 4.24 -7.58
N PHE A 70 -0.94 2.96 -7.78
CA PHE A 70 -0.44 1.90 -6.91
C PHE A 70 1.09 1.85 -6.89
N LEU A 71 1.77 1.99 -8.03
CA LEU A 71 3.23 2.10 -8.08
C LEU A 71 3.73 3.28 -7.23
N LEU A 72 3.14 4.47 -7.43
CA LEU A 72 3.51 5.66 -6.66
C LEU A 72 3.28 5.48 -5.16
N MET A 73 2.19 4.81 -4.76
CA MET A 73 1.88 4.54 -3.35
C MET A 73 2.82 3.52 -2.71
N MET A 74 3.36 2.59 -3.49
CA MET A 74 4.18 1.48 -2.97
C MET A 74 5.68 1.78 -2.98
N ASP A 75 6.14 2.77 -3.73
CA ASP A 75 7.56 3.07 -3.88
C ASP A 75 8.13 3.79 -2.65
N GLU A 76 8.95 3.09 -1.89
CA GLU A 76 9.69 3.62 -0.75
C GLU A 76 11.05 4.18 -1.21
N ASN A 77 11.10 5.47 -1.45
CA ASN A 77 12.30 6.22 -1.87
C ASN A 77 12.60 7.40 -0.93
N PRO A 78 13.75 8.08 -1.04
CA PRO A 78 14.12 9.18 -0.14
C PRO A 78 13.08 10.30 -0.05
N PHE A 79 12.37 10.60 -1.13
CA PHE A 79 11.29 11.60 -1.10
C PHE A 79 10.06 11.09 -0.36
N THR A 80 9.56 9.90 -0.71
CA THR A 80 8.31 9.36 -0.13
C THR A 80 8.43 9.11 1.36
N LEU A 81 9.58 8.58 1.83
CA LEU A 81 9.86 8.38 3.25
C LEU A 81 10.00 9.68 4.04
N THR A 82 10.42 10.77 3.37
CA THR A 82 10.45 12.10 3.98
C THR A 82 9.06 12.73 3.99
N ALA A 83 8.35 12.66 2.86
CA ALA A 83 7.02 13.22 2.71
C ALA A 83 5.99 12.58 3.66
N GLU A 84 6.12 11.29 3.97
CA GLU A 84 5.26 10.64 4.97
C GLU A 84 5.43 11.23 6.38
N LYS A 85 6.60 11.82 6.69
CA LYS A 85 6.91 12.40 8.00
C LYS A 85 6.54 13.88 8.12
N VAL A 86 6.90 14.65 7.10
CA VAL A 86 6.84 16.13 7.16
C VAL A 86 5.96 16.75 6.08
N GLY A 87 5.41 15.93 5.17
CA GLY A 87 4.67 16.43 3.99
C GLY A 87 5.61 17.09 2.97
N ALA A 88 5.04 17.98 2.15
CA ALA A 88 5.79 18.73 1.14
C ALA A 88 6.53 19.91 1.77
N GLY A 89 7.62 19.62 2.49
CA GLY A 89 8.56 20.67 2.92
C GLY A 89 9.41 21.15 1.74
N GLU A 90 9.98 22.36 1.84
CA GLU A 90 10.95 22.84 0.86
C GLU A 90 12.25 22.05 0.94
N GLY A 91 12.71 21.50 -0.17
CA GLY A 91 13.94 20.74 -0.23
C GLY A 91 14.42 20.44 -1.65
N SER A 92 15.74 20.28 -1.80
CA SER A 92 16.34 19.98 -3.13
C SER A 92 15.85 18.69 -3.74
N VAL A 93 15.41 17.73 -2.92
CA VAL A 93 14.85 16.45 -3.38
C VAL A 93 13.59 16.64 -4.21
N ASN A 94 12.81 17.69 -3.97
CA ASN A 94 11.59 18.01 -4.69
C ASN A 94 11.84 18.18 -6.19
N ARG A 95 12.95 18.84 -6.56
CA ARG A 95 13.30 19.03 -7.99
C ARG A 95 13.49 17.73 -8.77
N PHE A 96 13.98 16.69 -8.11
CA PHE A 96 14.15 15.38 -8.72
C PHE A 96 12.81 14.68 -8.89
N VAL A 97 11.96 14.75 -7.88
CA VAL A 97 10.66 14.11 -7.92
C VAL A 97 9.66 14.84 -8.82
N GLU A 98 9.76 16.17 -8.93
CA GLU A 98 8.93 16.94 -9.88
C GLU A 98 9.17 16.50 -11.35
N ARG A 99 10.41 16.14 -11.68
CA ARG A 99 10.73 15.56 -13.00
C ARG A 99 10.07 14.21 -13.21
N ASP A 100 10.12 13.35 -12.20
CA ASP A 100 9.46 12.06 -12.26
C ASP A 100 7.92 12.23 -12.33
N PHE A 101 7.35 13.16 -11.57
CA PHE A 101 5.91 13.42 -11.60
C PHE A 101 5.45 14.03 -12.93
N HIS A 102 6.27 14.82 -13.60
CA HIS A 102 6.01 15.25 -14.98
C HIS A 102 5.86 14.03 -15.90
N ILE A 103 6.75 13.05 -15.79
CA ILE A 103 6.69 11.80 -16.55
C ILE A 103 5.42 11.01 -16.20
N PHE A 104 5.15 10.82 -14.91
CA PHE A 104 3.94 10.11 -14.47
C PHE A 104 2.67 10.81 -14.96
N ARG A 105 2.59 12.13 -14.90
CA ARG A 105 1.43 12.88 -15.40
C ARG A 105 1.21 12.66 -16.91
N ALA A 106 2.29 12.58 -17.70
CA ALA A 106 2.20 12.21 -19.10
C ALA A 106 1.70 10.76 -19.29
N LEU A 107 2.18 9.82 -18.46
CA LEU A 107 1.75 8.43 -18.46
C LEU A 107 0.27 8.26 -18.08
N PHE A 108 -0.26 9.07 -17.15
CA PHE A 108 -1.68 9.08 -16.82
C PHE A 108 -2.59 9.42 -18.00
N ARG A 109 -2.07 10.15 -18.98
CA ARG A 109 -2.77 10.61 -20.21
C ARG A 109 -2.33 9.85 -21.46
N TYR A 110 -1.56 8.76 -21.27
CA TYR A 110 -1.01 8.03 -22.40
C TYR A 110 -2.10 7.36 -23.23
N ASP A 111 -2.08 7.61 -24.56
CA ASP A 111 -2.96 6.97 -25.53
C ASP A 111 -2.30 5.71 -26.12
N PHE A 112 -2.87 4.57 -25.81
CA PHE A 112 -2.41 3.27 -26.30
C PHE A 112 -2.72 3.01 -27.78
N GLY A 113 -3.56 3.81 -28.44
CA GLY A 113 -4.07 3.53 -29.77
C GLY A 113 -2.99 3.31 -30.83
N ALA A 114 -1.87 4.06 -30.75
CA ALA A 114 -0.76 3.88 -31.68
C ALA A 114 0.01 2.57 -31.45
N LEU A 115 0.22 2.19 -30.19
CA LEU A 115 0.87 0.95 -29.80
C LEU A 115 0.00 -0.26 -30.15
N GLU A 116 -1.29 -0.18 -29.91
CA GLU A 116 -2.27 -1.24 -30.25
C GLU A 116 -2.32 -1.52 -31.74
N ARG A 117 -2.38 -0.47 -32.56
CA ARG A 117 -2.32 -0.64 -34.02
C ARG A 117 -1.03 -1.32 -34.47
N ALA A 118 0.11 -0.96 -33.89
CA ALA A 118 1.40 -1.56 -34.23
C ALA A 118 1.52 -3.02 -33.76
N LEU A 119 0.89 -3.38 -32.67
CA LEU A 119 0.85 -4.74 -32.13
C LEU A 119 -0.25 -5.62 -32.76
N GLY A 120 -1.25 -5.00 -33.42
CA GLY A 120 -2.43 -5.69 -33.93
C GLY A 120 -3.30 -6.27 -32.79
N THR A 121 -3.60 -5.48 -31.77
CA THR A 121 -4.40 -5.85 -30.59
C THR A 121 -5.15 -4.63 -30.05
N ASP A 122 -6.18 -4.86 -29.24
CA ASP A 122 -7.01 -3.86 -28.56
C ASP A 122 -6.98 -4.00 -27.03
N CYS A 123 -6.04 -4.81 -26.52
CA CYS A 123 -6.05 -5.24 -25.11
C CYS A 123 -5.80 -4.12 -24.10
N PHE A 124 -5.19 -3.02 -24.48
CA PHE A 124 -4.94 -1.88 -23.59
C PHE A 124 -6.14 -0.95 -23.47
N SER A 125 -6.90 -0.77 -24.56
CA SER A 125 -8.15 0.02 -24.56
C SER A 125 -9.16 -0.54 -23.55
N VAL A 126 -9.22 -1.88 -23.42
CA VAL A 126 -10.07 -2.54 -22.40
C VAL A 126 -9.64 -2.18 -20.97
N LEU A 127 -8.35 -1.93 -20.73
CA LEU A 127 -7.85 -1.57 -19.38
C LEU A 127 -8.26 -0.16 -18.96
N THR A 128 -8.54 0.72 -19.90
CA THR A 128 -8.95 2.11 -19.61
C THR A 128 -10.44 2.27 -19.31
N ASP A 129 -11.27 1.27 -19.66
CA ASP A 129 -12.70 1.18 -19.31
C ASP A 129 -13.03 -0.23 -18.76
N TYR A 130 -12.27 -0.68 -17.77
CA TYR A 130 -12.38 -2.01 -17.22
C TYR A 130 -13.54 -2.12 -16.23
N ARG A 131 -14.32 -3.18 -16.36
CA ARG A 131 -15.40 -3.54 -15.45
C ARG A 131 -15.11 -4.86 -14.76
N ALA A 132 -14.77 -4.77 -13.48
CA ALA A 132 -14.54 -5.95 -12.68
C ALA A 132 -15.82 -6.78 -12.52
N LEU A 133 -15.71 -8.11 -12.58
CA LEU A 133 -16.81 -8.98 -12.19
C LEU A 133 -17.12 -8.77 -10.70
N PRO A 134 -18.40 -8.68 -10.31
CA PRO A 134 -18.80 -8.53 -8.91
C PRO A 134 -18.19 -9.66 -8.06
N LYS A 135 -17.45 -9.28 -7.02
CA LYS A 135 -16.88 -10.24 -6.07
C LYS A 135 -17.46 -9.99 -4.68
N PRO A 136 -17.63 -11.05 -3.85
CA PRO A 136 -17.92 -10.87 -2.45
C PRO A 136 -16.84 -9.98 -1.80
N ALA A 137 -17.23 -9.03 -0.96
CA ALA A 137 -16.37 -8.04 -0.33
C ALA A 137 -15.18 -8.63 0.46
N VAL A 138 -15.26 -9.91 0.80
CA VAL A 138 -14.26 -10.68 1.59
C VAL A 138 -12.99 -11.03 0.78
N ARG A 139 -12.98 -10.86 -0.56
CA ARG A 139 -11.89 -11.37 -1.42
C ARG A 139 -10.94 -10.30 -2.00
N CYS A 140 -11.11 -9.03 -1.68
CA CYS A 140 -10.18 -7.99 -2.15
C CYS A 140 -9.76 -7.05 -1.02
N TYR A 141 -8.62 -6.38 -1.19
CA TYR A 141 -8.11 -5.36 -0.27
C TYR A 141 -8.90 -4.05 -0.40
N ARG A 142 -10.15 -4.04 0.07
CA ARG A 142 -11.08 -2.92 -0.13
C ARG A 142 -10.48 -1.58 0.30
N ALA A 143 -9.83 -1.53 1.46
CA ALA A 143 -9.21 -0.30 1.96
C ALA A 143 -8.09 0.23 1.06
N VAL A 144 -7.31 -0.67 0.42
CA VAL A 144 -6.29 -0.31 -0.57
C VAL A 144 -6.95 0.14 -1.88
N SER A 145 -7.93 -0.61 -2.36
CA SER A 145 -8.68 -0.31 -3.58
C SER A 145 -9.32 1.09 -3.55
N GLU A 146 -9.96 1.44 -2.45
CA GLU A 146 -10.59 2.76 -2.26
C GLU A 146 -9.56 3.90 -2.30
N LYS A 147 -8.39 3.72 -1.66
CA LYS A 147 -7.30 4.70 -1.70
C LYS A 147 -6.71 4.86 -3.09
N VAL A 148 -6.43 3.73 -3.78
CA VAL A 148 -5.89 3.74 -5.14
C VAL A 148 -6.86 4.45 -6.07
N ARG A 149 -8.15 4.14 -6.00
CA ARG A 149 -9.18 4.77 -6.83
C ARG A 149 -9.28 6.28 -6.57
N ALA A 150 -9.34 6.69 -5.30
CA ALA A 150 -9.41 8.10 -4.94
C ALA A 150 -8.19 8.87 -5.44
N LEU A 151 -6.98 8.32 -5.21
CA LEU A 151 -5.74 8.93 -5.69
C LEU A 151 -5.69 9.00 -7.22
N SER A 152 -6.05 7.90 -7.89
CA SER A 152 -6.07 7.82 -9.36
C SER A 152 -6.94 8.91 -9.98
N LEU A 153 -8.14 9.11 -9.45
CA LEU A 153 -9.05 10.16 -9.92
C LEU A 153 -8.47 11.57 -9.67
N SER A 154 -7.85 11.80 -8.51
CA SER A 154 -7.24 13.09 -8.18
C SER A 154 -6.02 13.40 -9.07
N LEU A 155 -5.17 12.40 -9.33
CA LEU A 155 -4.00 12.55 -10.20
C LEU A 155 -4.39 12.72 -11.68
N ALA A 156 -5.40 12.01 -12.15
CA ALA A 156 -5.92 12.17 -13.52
C ALA A 156 -6.48 13.57 -13.75
N ALA A 157 -7.08 14.18 -12.72
CA ALA A 157 -7.63 15.54 -12.75
C ALA A 157 -6.55 16.64 -12.58
N ALA A 158 -5.31 16.29 -12.22
CA ALA A 158 -4.24 17.29 -12.02
C ALA A 158 -3.87 17.97 -13.34
N GLU A 159 -4.14 19.27 -13.43
CA GLU A 159 -3.91 20.06 -14.64
C GLU A 159 -2.44 20.49 -14.81
N SER A 160 -1.68 20.57 -13.72
CA SER A 160 -0.27 20.97 -13.70
C SER A 160 0.61 20.01 -12.92
N ASP A 161 1.94 20.13 -13.10
CA ASP A 161 2.92 19.34 -12.34
C ASP A 161 2.89 19.70 -10.86
N GLU A 162 2.63 20.96 -10.52
CA GLU A 162 2.47 21.42 -9.12
C GLU A 162 1.22 20.81 -8.47
N ALA A 163 0.12 20.70 -9.21
CA ALA A 163 -1.10 20.05 -8.72
C ALA A 163 -0.86 18.55 -8.48
N PHE A 164 -0.16 17.89 -9.39
CA PHE A 164 0.22 16.49 -9.23
C PHE A 164 1.14 16.29 -8.02
N PHE A 165 2.18 17.11 -7.89
CA PHE A 165 3.10 17.09 -6.75
C PHE A 165 2.39 17.29 -5.41
N ARG A 166 1.49 18.28 -5.33
CA ARG A 166 0.71 18.57 -4.13
C ARG A 166 -0.17 17.38 -3.76
N THR A 167 -0.91 16.82 -4.73
CA THR A 167 -1.78 15.66 -4.50
C THR A 167 -0.99 14.47 -3.95
N MET A 168 0.18 14.18 -4.52
CA MET A 168 1.03 13.09 -4.03
C MET A 168 1.59 13.36 -2.63
N SER A 169 2.04 14.58 -2.37
CA SER A 169 2.59 14.97 -1.07
C SER A 169 1.54 14.92 0.05
N GLU A 170 0.32 15.37 -0.24
CA GLU A 170 -0.82 15.27 0.67
C GLU A 170 -1.20 13.81 0.94
N PHE A 171 -1.16 12.98 -0.11
CA PHE A 171 -1.41 11.54 0.05
C PHE A 171 -0.37 10.88 0.97
N TYR A 172 0.93 11.10 0.74
CA TYR A 172 1.98 10.53 1.59
C TYR A 172 1.89 11.01 3.04
N ARG A 173 1.54 12.27 3.26
CA ARG A 173 1.33 12.81 4.61
C ARG A 173 0.13 12.19 5.31
N ALA A 174 -0.96 11.95 4.57
CA ALA A 174 -2.21 11.43 5.14
C ALA A 174 -2.19 9.93 5.41
N TYR A 175 -1.57 9.17 4.52
CA TYR A 175 -1.61 7.69 4.56
C TYR A 175 -0.23 7.05 4.73
N GLY A 176 0.84 7.76 4.35
CA GLY A 176 2.19 7.22 4.28
C GLY A 176 2.49 6.49 2.98
N VAL A 177 3.56 5.70 2.96
CA VAL A 177 4.07 5.00 1.77
C VAL A 177 4.28 3.51 2.03
N GLY A 178 4.23 2.73 0.95
CA GLY A 178 4.51 1.31 0.98
C GLY A 178 3.47 0.50 1.75
N LYS A 179 3.83 -0.71 2.12
CA LYS A 179 2.90 -1.62 2.81
C LYS A 179 2.35 -1.04 4.11
N PHE A 180 3.17 -0.31 4.88
CA PHE A 180 2.74 0.28 6.16
C PHE A 180 1.82 1.49 5.98
N GLY A 181 1.96 2.23 4.89
CA GLY A 181 1.02 3.30 4.55
C GLY A 181 -0.35 2.78 4.16
N LEU A 182 -0.40 1.68 3.45
CA LEU A 182 -1.65 1.16 2.89
C LEU A 182 -2.46 0.27 3.83
N ASN A 183 -1.79 -0.39 4.81
CA ASN A 183 -2.41 -1.41 5.64
C ASN A 183 -2.31 -1.06 7.14
N ALA A 184 -3.37 -1.39 7.87
CA ALA A 184 -3.48 -1.13 9.30
C ALA A 184 -2.85 -2.23 10.17
N ALA A 185 -2.83 -3.47 9.67
CA ALA A 185 -2.39 -4.63 10.45
C ALA A 185 -1.58 -5.62 9.60
N PHE A 186 -0.67 -6.30 10.27
CA PHE A 186 0.27 -7.24 9.67
C PHE A 186 0.36 -8.49 10.52
N ARG A 187 0.74 -9.60 9.89
CA ARG A 187 1.06 -10.87 10.52
C ARG A 187 2.46 -11.31 10.10
N LEU A 188 3.16 -12.01 10.97
CA LEU A 188 4.41 -12.65 10.60
C LEU A 188 4.13 -13.93 9.82
N GLU A 189 4.85 -14.10 8.72
CA GLU A 189 4.92 -15.37 8.00
C GLU A 189 6.38 -15.77 7.85
N ASP A 190 6.68 -17.05 8.07
CA ASP A 190 8.01 -17.59 7.85
C ASP A 190 8.32 -17.62 6.35
N ASP A 191 9.48 -17.11 5.97
CA ASP A 191 10.00 -17.12 4.60
C ASP A 191 11.35 -17.84 4.56
N GLU A 192 11.45 -18.87 3.71
CA GLU A 192 12.66 -19.71 3.62
C GLU A 192 13.93 -18.94 3.25
N LYS A 193 13.79 -17.78 2.56
CA LYS A 193 14.93 -16.99 2.07
C LYS A 193 15.25 -15.80 2.97
N LYS A 194 14.22 -15.20 3.58
CA LYS A 194 14.34 -13.94 4.34
C LYS A 194 14.15 -14.12 5.85
N GLY A 195 13.85 -15.33 6.29
CA GLY A 195 13.59 -15.66 7.69
C GLY A 195 12.17 -15.33 8.09
N VAL A 196 11.77 -14.06 8.05
CA VAL A 196 10.41 -13.63 8.40
C VAL A 196 9.95 -12.49 7.50
N LEU A 197 8.67 -12.47 7.19
CA LEU A 197 8.01 -11.40 6.43
C LEU A 197 6.80 -10.87 7.18
N LEU A 198 6.65 -9.53 7.17
CA LEU A 198 5.43 -8.85 7.60
C LEU A 198 4.45 -8.81 6.42
N LYS A 199 3.41 -9.65 6.47
CA LYS A 199 2.34 -9.67 5.47
C LYS A 199 1.11 -8.91 5.96
N PRO A 200 0.48 -8.07 5.11
CA PRO A 200 -0.75 -7.38 5.47
C PRO A 200 -1.88 -8.36 5.79
N ILE A 201 -2.64 -8.06 6.85
CA ILE A 201 -3.90 -8.75 7.15
C ILE A 201 -4.98 -8.16 6.23
N ARG A 202 -5.49 -8.96 5.29
CA ARG A 202 -6.42 -8.53 4.23
C ARG A 202 -7.78 -8.07 4.75
N ASN A 203 -8.28 -8.75 5.75
CA ASN A 203 -9.63 -8.54 6.31
C ASN A 203 -9.52 -8.15 7.78
N MET A 204 -9.13 -6.91 8.02
CA MET A 204 -9.46 -6.27 9.28
C MET A 204 -10.96 -6.00 9.24
N ASP A 205 -11.72 -6.69 10.08
CA ASP A 205 -13.14 -6.38 10.26
C ASP A 205 -13.27 -4.88 10.50
N ALA A 206 -14.19 -4.22 9.80
CA ALA A 206 -14.42 -2.78 9.93
C ALA A 206 -15.15 -2.43 11.25
N VAL A 207 -14.74 -3.11 12.33
CA VAL A 207 -15.31 -2.98 13.66
C VAL A 207 -14.87 -1.67 14.30
N LYS A 208 -15.78 -1.01 14.98
CA LYS A 208 -15.56 0.20 15.78
C LYS A 208 -15.88 -0.10 17.25
N PHE A 209 -15.42 0.76 18.14
CA PHE A 209 -15.82 0.65 19.55
C PHE A 209 -17.32 0.77 19.76
N SER A 210 -18.04 1.54 18.93
CA SER A 210 -19.50 1.62 18.95
C SER A 210 -20.20 0.30 18.69
N ASP A 211 -19.55 -0.65 18.04
CA ASP A 211 -20.13 -1.95 17.70
C ASP A 211 -19.98 -2.97 18.85
N LEU A 212 -19.17 -2.62 19.85
CA LEU A 212 -18.96 -3.42 21.06
C LEU A 212 -19.94 -2.98 22.14
N ILE A 213 -20.81 -3.88 22.53
CA ILE A 213 -21.83 -3.63 23.58
C ILE A 213 -21.22 -3.89 24.97
N GLY A 214 -21.35 -2.93 25.88
CA GLY A 214 -20.83 -3.02 27.24
C GLY A 214 -19.35 -2.68 27.36
N TYR A 215 -18.81 -2.89 28.57
CA TYR A 215 -17.39 -2.67 28.92
C TYR A 215 -16.90 -1.22 28.68
N GLU A 216 -17.75 -0.22 28.93
CA GLU A 216 -17.44 1.19 28.63
C GLU A 216 -16.20 1.70 29.37
N SER A 217 -15.99 1.29 30.61
CA SER A 217 -14.80 1.66 31.40
C SER A 217 -13.52 1.10 30.78
N GLN A 218 -13.54 -0.19 30.39
CA GLN A 218 -12.39 -0.86 29.78
C GLN A 218 -12.06 -0.28 28.40
N LYS A 219 -13.08 0.03 27.60
CA LYS A 219 -12.91 0.71 26.31
C LYS A 219 -12.28 2.08 26.49
N GLU A 220 -12.72 2.84 27.48
CA GLU A 220 -12.18 4.17 27.75
C GLU A 220 -10.74 4.12 28.24
N GLU A 221 -10.39 3.17 29.10
CA GLU A 221 -9.00 2.95 29.52
C GLU A 221 -8.09 2.58 28.37
N LEU A 222 -8.55 1.68 27.49
CA LEU A 222 -7.81 1.27 26.30
C LEU A 222 -7.60 2.46 25.33
N ARG A 223 -8.63 3.31 25.12
CA ARG A 223 -8.52 4.52 24.35
C ARG A 223 -7.47 5.48 24.92
N LYS A 224 -7.60 5.84 26.18
CA LYS A 224 -6.68 6.78 26.86
C LYS A 224 -5.24 6.32 26.79
N ASN A 225 -5.00 5.04 27.00
CA ASN A 225 -3.65 4.47 26.92
C ASN A 225 -3.11 4.51 25.47
N THR A 226 -3.96 4.20 24.48
CA THR A 226 -3.59 4.26 23.05
C THR A 226 -3.32 5.69 22.61
N GLU A 227 -4.14 6.66 23.01
CA GLU A 227 -3.93 8.07 22.70
C GLU A 227 -2.64 8.61 23.33
N ALA A 228 -2.34 8.25 24.57
CA ALA A 228 -1.08 8.60 25.21
C ALA A 228 0.11 8.04 24.42
N PHE A 229 0.04 6.79 23.99
CA PHE A 229 1.06 6.15 23.14
C PHE A 229 1.24 6.89 21.81
N LEU A 230 0.15 7.23 21.12
CA LEU A 230 0.18 7.96 19.84
C LEU A 230 0.82 9.34 19.98
N ARG A 231 0.53 10.04 21.07
CA ARG A 231 1.13 11.35 21.40
C ARG A 231 2.59 11.27 21.87
N GLY A 232 3.18 10.06 21.95
CA GLY A 232 4.54 9.85 22.47
C GLY A 232 4.66 10.05 23.97
N GLN A 233 3.56 10.05 24.68
CA GLN A 233 3.51 10.09 26.14
C GLN A 233 3.73 8.69 26.73
N ARG A 234 3.95 8.63 28.05
CA ARG A 234 4.08 7.35 28.75
C ARG A 234 2.76 6.55 28.65
N ALA A 235 2.86 5.36 28.09
CA ALA A 235 1.75 4.40 27.98
C ALA A 235 2.20 3.06 28.52
N ASN A 236 1.25 2.22 28.94
CA ASN A 236 1.51 0.91 29.52
C ASN A 236 1.24 -0.20 28.48
N ASN A 237 1.88 -1.36 28.68
CA ASN A 237 1.43 -2.58 28.05
C ASN A 237 0.04 -2.95 28.58
N VAL A 238 -0.79 -3.54 27.72
CA VAL A 238 -2.18 -3.87 28.06
C VAL A 238 -2.38 -5.37 28.02
N LEU A 239 -2.96 -5.93 29.06
CA LEU A 239 -3.44 -7.31 29.13
C LEU A 239 -4.96 -7.31 29.14
N LEU A 240 -5.57 -7.90 28.12
CA LEU A 240 -7.01 -8.15 28.06
C LEU A 240 -7.28 -9.59 28.48
N TYR A 241 -7.98 -9.78 29.59
CA TYR A 241 -8.34 -11.10 30.10
C TYR A 241 -9.87 -11.23 30.31
N GLY A 242 -10.37 -12.42 30.33
CA GLY A 242 -11.79 -12.74 30.45
C GLY A 242 -12.19 -13.93 29.57
N ASP A 243 -13.45 -14.34 29.65
CA ASP A 243 -14.00 -15.50 28.96
C ASP A 243 -13.90 -15.39 27.44
N SER A 244 -13.96 -16.53 26.75
CA SER A 244 -14.03 -16.56 25.30
C SER A 244 -15.29 -15.84 24.81
N GLY A 245 -15.19 -15.11 23.67
CA GLY A 245 -16.33 -14.40 23.10
C GLY A 245 -16.67 -13.04 23.74
N THR A 246 -15.92 -12.56 24.73
CA THR A 246 -16.17 -11.25 25.39
C THR A 246 -15.66 -10.04 24.59
N GLY A 247 -15.18 -10.25 23.36
CA GLY A 247 -14.79 -9.16 22.46
C GLY A 247 -13.36 -8.64 22.64
N LYS A 248 -12.45 -9.37 23.32
CA LYS A 248 -11.05 -8.96 23.53
C LYS A 248 -10.31 -8.66 22.23
N SER A 249 -10.21 -9.63 21.32
CA SER A 249 -9.54 -9.46 20.01
C SER A 249 -10.26 -8.44 19.13
N THR A 250 -11.60 -8.36 19.26
CA THR A 250 -12.41 -7.36 18.55
C THR A 250 -12.13 -5.95 19.05
N SER A 251 -11.87 -5.76 20.35
CA SER A 251 -11.47 -4.45 20.91
C SER A 251 -10.14 -3.96 20.36
N ILE A 252 -9.15 -4.86 20.19
CA ILE A 252 -7.86 -4.50 19.58
C ILE A 252 -8.06 -4.08 18.11
N LYS A 253 -8.85 -4.84 17.34
CA LYS A 253 -9.18 -4.46 15.95
C LYS A 253 -9.88 -3.10 15.88
N ALA A 254 -10.81 -2.82 16.81
CA ALA A 254 -11.51 -1.53 16.88
C ALA A 254 -10.54 -0.37 17.17
N VAL A 255 -9.60 -0.53 18.10
CA VAL A 255 -8.53 0.45 18.37
C VAL A 255 -7.74 0.74 17.10
N VAL A 256 -7.28 -0.30 16.42
CA VAL A 256 -6.45 -0.13 15.21
C VAL A 256 -7.21 0.58 14.11
N ASN A 257 -8.49 0.25 13.91
CA ASN A 257 -9.33 0.89 12.90
C ASN A 257 -9.59 2.37 13.24
N GLU A 258 -9.84 2.68 14.50
CA GLU A 258 -10.13 4.04 14.97
C GLU A 258 -8.92 4.96 14.80
N TYR A 259 -7.72 4.49 15.17
CA TYR A 259 -6.50 5.30 15.18
C TYR A 259 -5.56 5.05 13.98
N TYR A 260 -6.01 4.34 12.96
CA TYR A 260 -5.21 4.12 11.74
C TYR A 260 -4.74 5.43 11.09
N LYS A 261 -5.64 6.42 11.00
CA LYS A 261 -5.34 7.73 10.40
C LYS A 261 -4.35 8.55 11.25
N ASP A 262 -4.30 8.28 12.55
CA ASP A 262 -3.36 8.88 13.50
C ASP A 262 -2.01 8.14 13.53
N GLY A 263 -1.81 7.21 12.61
CA GLY A 263 -0.57 6.49 12.42
C GLY A 263 -0.42 5.20 13.22
N LEU A 264 -1.49 4.68 13.85
CA LEU A 264 -1.44 3.39 14.53
C LEU A 264 -1.39 2.23 13.54
N ARG A 265 -0.52 1.26 13.83
CA ARG A 265 -0.40 -0.01 13.10
C ARG A 265 -0.34 -1.16 14.08
N MET A 266 -0.76 -2.34 13.65
CA MET A 266 -0.71 -3.55 14.47
C MET A 266 0.15 -4.63 13.80
N ILE A 267 0.92 -5.34 14.60
CA ILE A 267 1.62 -6.55 14.18
C ILE A 267 1.13 -7.69 15.08
N GLU A 268 0.43 -8.64 14.47
CA GLU A 268 0.00 -9.86 15.15
C GLU A 268 1.14 -10.88 15.11
N ILE A 269 1.52 -11.37 16.29
CA ILE A 269 2.56 -12.41 16.44
C ILE A 269 2.04 -13.52 17.33
N TYR A 270 2.51 -14.73 17.06
CA TYR A 270 2.27 -15.90 17.91
C TYR A 270 3.46 -16.13 18.86
N LYS A 271 3.24 -16.79 19.99
CA LYS A 271 4.26 -17.07 21.00
C LYS A 271 5.55 -17.65 20.40
N TYR A 272 5.45 -18.65 19.53
CA TYR A 272 6.62 -19.28 18.88
C TYR A 272 7.40 -18.35 17.94
N GLN A 273 6.82 -17.21 17.56
CA GLN A 273 7.44 -16.21 16.68
C GLN A 273 8.24 -15.14 17.44
N PHE A 274 8.29 -15.20 18.77
CA PHE A 274 9.09 -14.26 19.58
C PHE A 274 10.56 -14.20 19.17
N ARG A 275 11.10 -15.29 18.70
CA ARG A 275 12.46 -15.35 18.17
C ARG A 275 12.74 -14.30 17.07
N TRP A 276 11.71 -13.83 16.37
CA TRP A 276 11.79 -12.85 15.29
C TRP A 276 11.52 -11.41 15.73
N LEU A 277 11.30 -11.17 17.02
CA LEU A 277 10.92 -9.85 17.52
C LEU A 277 11.98 -8.78 17.22
N SER A 278 13.27 -9.14 17.30
CA SER A 278 14.37 -8.22 17.01
C SER A 278 14.38 -7.76 15.56
N GLU A 279 14.13 -8.67 14.62
CA GLU A 279 14.03 -8.40 13.19
C GLU A 279 12.82 -7.51 12.88
N VAL A 280 11.67 -7.81 13.48
CA VAL A 280 10.45 -7.00 13.36
C VAL A 280 10.72 -5.58 13.85
N LEU A 281 11.31 -5.42 15.04
CA LEU A 281 11.63 -4.11 15.60
C LEU A 281 12.63 -3.34 14.71
N ALA A 282 13.61 -4.02 14.12
CA ALA A 282 14.55 -3.42 13.20
C ALA A 282 13.87 -2.87 11.93
N GLU A 283 12.87 -3.57 11.40
CA GLU A 283 12.11 -3.15 10.22
C GLU A 283 11.24 -1.91 10.49
N ILE A 284 10.62 -1.82 11.67
CA ILE A 284 9.62 -0.78 11.97
C ILE A 284 10.19 0.47 12.67
N LYS A 285 11.36 0.38 13.32
CA LYS A 285 11.91 1.45 14.19
C LYS A 285 12.09 2.81 13.53
N ASN A 286 12.32 2.82 12.21
CA ASN A 286 12.57 4.05 11.44
C ASN A 286 11.33 4.56 10.70
N ARG A 287 10.18 3.91 10.87
CA ARG A 287 8.93 4.31 10.23
C ARG A 287 8.22 5.41 11.03
N ASN A 288 7.39 6.16 10.36
CA ASN A 288 6.63 7.26 10.98
C ASN A 288 5.31 6.81 11.61
N TYR A 289 5.23 5.55 12.02
CA TYR A 289 4.03 4.96 12.62
C TYR A 289 4.28 4.55 14.06
N ARG A 290 3.20 4.40 14.82
CA ARG A 290 3.18 3.76 16.13
C ARG A 290 2.69 2.33 15.95
N PHE A 291 3.50 1.37 16.39
CA PHE A 291 3.18 -0.04 16.24
C PHE A 291 2.80 -0.64 17.59
N ILE A 292 1.66 -1.33 17.64
CA ILE A 292 1.33 -2.25 18.70
C ILE A 292 1.66 -3.66 18.25
N ILE A 293 2.29 -4.44 19.14
CA ILE A 293 2.52 -5.86 18.94
C ILE A 293 1.41 -6.57 19.69
N TYR A 294 0.59 -7.30 18.96
CA TYR A 294 -0.57 -7.99 19.48
C TYR A 294 -0.31 -9.49 19.52
N MET A 295 -0.57 -10.08 20.66
CA MET A 295 -0.52 -11.54 20.86
C MET A 295 -1.89 -12.01 21.30
N ASP A 296 -2.47 -12.93 20.52
CA ASP A 296 -3.70 -13.62 20.88
C ASP A 296 -3.36 -14.94 21.59
N ASP A 297 -4.24 -15.39 22.47
CA ASP A 297 -4.14 -16.66 23.20
C ASP A 297 -2.78 -16.89 23.91
N LEU A 298 -2.35 -15.90 24.70
CA LEU A 298 -1.19 -16.04 25.58
C LEU A 298 -1.50 -17.07 26.68
N SER A 299 -1.02 -18.30 26.51
CA SER A 299 -0.96 -19.31 27.56
C SER A 299 0.49 -19.45 28.04
N PHE A 300 0.66 -19.47 29.37
CA PHE A 300 1.95 -19.75 29.99
C PHE A 300 1.88 -21.17 30.54
N GLU A 301 2.88 -21.99 30.21
CA GLU A 301 3.06 -23.27 30.86
C GLU A 301 3.69 -23.07 32.25
N GLU A 302 3.41 -23.97 33.21
CA GLU A 302 3.87 -23.82 34.61
C GLU A 302 5.41 -23.67 34.76
N ASN A 303 6.18 -24.04 33.72
CA ASN A 303 7.65 -23.96 33.72
C ASN A 303 8.21 -22.71 33.00
N GLU A 304 7.38 -21.78 32.55
CA GLU A 304 7.79 -20.56 31.85
C GLU A 304 7.76 -19.33 32.77
N SER A 305 8.40 -19.43 33.92
CA SER A 305 8.47 -18.36 34.94
C SER A 305 9.78 -17.56 34.84
N GLU A 306 10.22 -17.13 33.63
CA GLU A 306 11.28 -16.11 33.50
C GLU A 306 11.01 -15.17 32.30
#